data_59f8573d0dfda946da23eb6311108f8c
#
_entry.id   59f8573d0dfda946da23eb6311108f8c
#
_cell.length_a   1.000
_cell.length_b   1.000
_cell.length_c   1.000
_cell.angle_alpha   90.00
_cell.angle_beta   90.00
_cell.angle_gamma   90.00
#
_symmetry.space_group_name_H-M   'P 1'
#
loop_
_entity.id
_entity.type
_entity.pdbx_description
1 polymer ?
#
loop_
_entity_poly.entity_id
_entity_poly.type
_entity_poly.pdbx_seq_one_letter_code
_entity_poly.pdbx_strand_id
1 'polypeptide(L)'
;MSSSRITDSSPTAPAASAPASPRILIVADDLTGGNACGALFAEAGLRTITVTSTGPAGNIDISSLLDDFDAVVVNTDSRHMTAHQASELYTDLIESAGAVDHVACRIDTTLRGNVGPAAAAAISARRRALAATGSRNHRVLGLCVPAFPAAGRTTVQGRQLLGGRLLEHTELAYDVRSPMRTSVIEEILAAGADLDCRLIDIATVLAGREAVRAAVLEAIGRGAEVLVADALTNDHIDLVGSVIAEISQNLAEAADPDTRNLAGLADGEQLDWVSIDPGPGSLALALSRLPARTDSVLLGISGSATEVTRSQLAAVAEDPTVTVLRTPLDDAGLPDVEATLALIDRTASARAIIIATVLETSDLRELTDAESEQTTQRLALIASAIMSALPISGLYTTGGDVTATVMRELGAMGMEIDKEIVPLAVGGRLVGGHAAGLPIVTKGGLIGDAGTAVECLEFLSTTARVRRD
;
A
#
# COMPACT_ATOMS: atom_id res chain seq x y z
N MET A 1 -2.52 20.06 64.04
CA MET A 1 -2.48 18.77 63.27
C MET A 1 -2.62 19.09 61.81
N SER A 2 -1.50 19.23 61.13
CA SER A 2 -1.41 19.64 59.74
C SER A 2 -1.24 18.39 58.85
N SER A 3 -2.22 18.15 57.96
CA SER A 3 -2.22 17.02 57.03
C SER A 3 -1.60 17.49 55.73
N SER A 4 -0.38 17.05 55.43
CA SER A 4 0.30 17.27 54.18
C SER A 4 -0.22 16.27 53.14
N ARG A 5 -0.86 16.77 52.07
CA ARG A 5 -1.15 15.99 50.84
C ARG A 5 0.13 15.86 50.05
N ILE A 6 0.58 14.64 49.86
CA ILE A 6 1.62 14.28 48.90
C ILE A 6 0.96 14.24 47.53
N THR A 7 1.30 15.17 46.66
CA THR A 7 0.95 15.12 45.21
C THR A 7 1.99 14.26 44.52
N ASP A 8 1.60 13.05 44.18
CA ASP A 8 2.36 12.14 43.32
C ASP A 8 2.20 12.62 41.88
N SER A 9 3.21 13.32 41.38
CA SER A 9 3.31 13.71 39.97
C SER A 9 4.37 12.86 39.31
N SER A 10 3.97 11.65 38.90
CA SER A 10 4.77 10.87 37.95
C SER A 10 4.79 11.60 36.59
N PRO A 11 5.96 11.82 35.96
CA PRO A 11 6.02 12.43 34.64
C PRO A 11 5.44 11.44 33.63
N THR A 12 4.32 11.79 33.01
CA THR A 12 3.84 11.15 31.78
C THR A 12 4.93 11.32 30.72
N ALA A 13 5.47 10.20 30.23
CA ALA A 13 6.34 10.20 29.07
C ALA A 13 5.64 10.92 27.91
N PRO A 14 6.34 11.76 27.13
CA PRO A 14 5.73 12.41 25.97
C PRO A 14 5.21 11.33 25.03
N ALA A 15 3.93 11.41 24.70
CA ALA A 15 3.34 10.58 23.65
C ALA A 15 4.19 10.77 22.38
N ALA A 16 4.69 9.69 21.80
CA ALA A 16 5.38 9.74 20.54
C ALA A 16 4.47 10.47 19.54
N SER A 17 4.97 11.53 18.92
CA SER A 17 4.21 12.27 17.91
C SER A 17 3.77 11.29 16.82
N ALA A 18 2.48 11.29 16.52
CA ALA A 18 1.95 10.49 15.41
C ALA A 18 2.77 10.77 14.15
N PRO A 19 3.14 9.75 13.35
CA PRO A 19 3.78 9.99 12.07
C PRO A 19 2.86 10.88 11.22
N ALA A 20 3.45 11.87 10.54
CA ALA A 20 2.70 12.76 9.67
C ALA A 20 1.99 11.95 8.56
N SER A 21 0.81 12.39 8.15
CA SER A 21 0.09 11.82 7.00
C SER A 21 0.96 11.92 5.75
N PRO A 22 0.92 10.91 4.85
CA PRO A 22 1.71 10.95 3.62
C PRO A 22 1.23 12.10 2.71
N ARG A 23 2.15 12.72 1.99
CA ARG A 23 1.91 13.80 1.04
C ARG A 23 2.25 13.31 -0.38
N ILE A 24 1.25 12.88 -1.14
CA ILE A 24 1.42 12.26 -2.45
C ILE A 24 0.83 13.16 -3.53
N LEU A 25 1.65 13.59 -4.49
CA LEU A 25 1.22 14.34 -5.66
C LEU A 25 1.16 13.43 -6.87
N ILE A 26 -0.01 13.41 -7.54
CA ILE A 26 -0.25 12.66 -8.77
C ILE A 26 -0.60 13.67 -9.86
N VAL A 27 0.24 13.81 -10.88
CA VAL A 27 -0.02 14.68 -12.04
C VAL A 27 -0.52 13.82 -13.18
N ALA A 28 -1.77 14.02 -13.58
CA ALA A 28 -2.46 13.21 -14.59
C ALA A 28 -2.67 13.96 -15.91
N ASP A 29 -2.48 13.28 -17.04
CA ASP A 29 -2.64 13.82 -18.37
C ASP A 29 -4.10 13.99 -18.81
N ASP A 30 -5.02 13.23 -18.19
CA ASP A 30 -6.48 13.35 -18.39
C ASP A 30 -7.27 13.03 -17.12
N LEU A 31 -8.51 13.54 -17.05
CA LEU A 31 -9.39 13.42 -15.87
C LEU A 31 -9.82 11.99 -15.58
N THR A 32 -10.21 11.24 -16.62
CA THR A 32 -10.69 9.86 -16.46
C THR A 32 -9.62 8.96 -15.85
N GLY A 33 -8.40 9.08 -16.38
CA GLY A 33 -7.28 8.33 -15.87
C GLY A 33 -6.80 8.83 -14.51
N GLY A 34 -6.85 10.14 -14.27
CA GLY A 34 -6.59 10.72 -12.94
C GLY A 34 -7.53 10.16 -11.88
N ASN A 35 -8.84 10.15 -12.16
CA ASN A 35 -9.83 9.57 -11.25
C ASN A 35 -9.64 8.08 -11.03
N ALA A 36 -9.31 7.31 -12.08
CA ALA A 36 -9.03 5.87 -11.93
C ALA A 36 -7.80 5.61 -11.07
N CYS A 37 -6.74 6.41 -11.22
CA CYS A 37 -5.57 6.36 -10.35
C CYS A 37 -5.93 6.76 -8.92
N GLY A 38 -6.63 7.89 -8.72
CA GLY A 38 -7.07 8.34 -7.40
C GLY A 38 -7.94 7.32 -6.67
N ALA A 39 -8.78 6.58 -7.39
CA ALA A 39 -9.60 5.51 -6.82
C ALA A 39 -8.75 4.39 -6.20
N LEU A 40 -7.63 4.00 -6.81
CA LEU A 40 -6.72 3.01 -6.25
C LEU A 40 -6.13 3.48 -4.90
N PHE A 41 -5.74 4.76 -4.82
CA PHE A 41 -5.23 5.34 -3.57
C PHE A 41 -6.32 5.44 -2.49
N ALA A 42 -7.54 5.81 -2.88
CA ALA A 42 -8.69 5.85 -1.97
C ALA A 42 -9.07 4.44 -1.47
N GLU A 43 -9.07 3.43 -2.35
CA GLU A 43 -9.29 2.02 -1.99
C GLU A 43 -8.21 1.46 -1.05
N ALA A 44 -6.99 1.98 -1.13
CA ALA A 44 -5.91 1.67 -0.19
C ALA A 44 -6.04 2.42 1.16
N GLY A 45 -7.11 3.21 1.34
CA GLY A 45 -7.40 3.92 2.59
C GLY A 45 -6.82 5.33 2.68
N LEU A 46 -6.21 5.86 1.62
CA LEU A 46 -5.70 7.23 1.57
C LEU A 46 -6.82 8.23 1.30
N ARG A 47 -6.86 9.34 2.03
CA ARG A 47 -7.77 10.46 1.71
C ARG A 47 -7.32 11.10 0.41
N THR A 48 -8.08 10.89 -0.65
CA THR A 48 -7.69 11.28 -2.01
C THR A 48 -8.66 12.29 -2.59
N ILE A 49 -8.13 13.31 -3.26
CA ILE A 49 -8.91 14.29 -4.04
C ILE A 49 -8.38 14.37 -5.46
N THR A 50 -9.28 14.55 -6.44
CA THR A 50 -8.92 14.95 -7.81
C THR A 50 -9.33 16.39 -8.04
N VAL A 51 -8.41 17.20 -8.53
CA VAL A 51 -8.64 18.61 -8.93
C VAL A 51 -8.22 18.81 -10.38
N THR A 52 -8.75 19.86 -11.03
CA THR A 52 -8.41 20.19 -12.42
C THR A 52 -7.65 21.51 -12.45
N SER A 53 -6.45 21.50 -13.03
CA SER A 53 -5.59 22.71 -13.15
C SER A 53 -6.12 23.74 -14.14
N THR A 54 -7.06 23.36 -15.01
CA THR A 54 -7.67 24.21 -16.03
C THR A 54 -9.08 24.60 -15.61
N GLY A 55 -9.23 25.72 -14.91
CA GLY A 55 -10.56 26.20 -14.52
C GLY A 55 -10.56 27.65 -14.07
N PRO A 56 -11.74 28.28 -13.97
CA PRO A 56 -11.86 29.66 -13.53
C PRO A 56 -11.50 29.93 -12.07
N ALA A 57 -11.11 28.91 -11.34
CA ALA A 57 -10.80 28.96 -9.89
C ALA A 57 -9.40 29.51 -9.56
N GLY A 58 -8.61 29.95 -10.55
CA GLY A 58 -7.26 30.46 -10.28
C GLY A 58 -6.24 29.37 -9.89
N ASN A 59 -5.08 29.79 -9.41
CA ASN A 59 -4.02 28.87 -8.97
C ASN A 59 -4.52 27.96 -7.86
N ILE A 60 -4.48 26.63 -8.10
CA ILE A 60 -4.76 25.63 -7.08
C ILE A 60 -3.58 25.64 -6.10
N ASP A 61 -3.86 25.86 -4.84
CA ASP A 61 -2.87 25.71 -3.78
C ASP A 61 -2.73 24.21 -3.42
N ILE A 62 -1.85 23.50 -4.15
CA ILE A 62 -1.60 22.07 -3.97
C ILE A 62 -1.05 21.81 -2.57
N SER A 63 -0.22 22.71 -2.04
CA SER A 63 0.36 22.53 -0.70
C SER A 63 -0.73 22.51 0.36
N SER A 64 -1.70 23.40 0.30
CA SER A 64 -2.87 23.41 1.21
C SER A 64 -3.73 22.16 1.07
N LEU A 65 -3.94 21.65 -0.16
CA LEU A 65 -4.68 20.42 -0.36
C LEU A 65 -3.95 19.20 0.23
N LEU A 66 -2.62 19.17 0.16
CA LEU A 66 -1.81 18.10 0.76
C LEU A 66 -1.75 18.17 2.30
N ASP A 67 -2.23 19.25 2.92
CA ASP A 67 -2.43 19.31 4.38
C ASP A 67 -3.75 18.62 4.79
N ASP A 68 -4.75 18.61 3.87
CA ASP A 68 -6.07 18.01 4.12
C ASP A 68 -6.21 16.59 3.55
N PHE A 69 -5.43 16.23 2.52
CA PHE A 69 -5.52 14.96 1.80
C PHE A 69 -4.16 14.27 1.70
N ASP A 70 -4.15 12.94 1.84
CA ASP A 70 -2.95 12.11 1.72
C ASP A 70 -2.45 12.03 0.27
N ALA A 71 -3.37 12.06 -0.70
CA ALA A 71 -3.07 12.04 -2.13
C ALA A 71 -3.89 13.09 -2.89
N VAL A 72 -3.20 13.92 -3.66
CA VAL A 72 -3.80 14.95 -4.51
C VAL A 72 -3.52 14.61 -5.97
N VAL A 73 -4.57 14.32 -6.72
CA VAL A 73 -4.52 14.10 -8.17
C VAL A 73 -4.83 15.44 -8.87
N VAL A 74 -3.90 15.92 -9.69
CA VAL A 74 -4.09 17.12 -10.50
C VAL A 74 -4.26 16.72 -11.95
N ASN A 75 -5.48 16.86 -12.48
CA ASN A 75 -5.73 16.72 -13.91
C ASN A 75 -5.23 17.95 -14.66
N THR A 76 -4.31 17.74 -15.60
CA THR A 76 -3.71 18.80 -16.43
C THR A 76 -4.38 18.95 -17.80
N ASP A 77 -5.15 17.95 -18.24
CA ASP A 77 -5.69 17.84 -19.60
C ASP A 77 -4.63 18.01 -20.70
N SER A 78 -3.38 17.56 -20.40
CA SER A 78 -2.19 17.80 -21.23
C SER A 78 -1.96 16.75 -22.31
N ARG A 79 -2.76 15.69 -22.39
CA ARG A 79 -2.58 14.57 -23.33
C ARG A 79 -2.41 15.04 -24.78
N HIS A 80 -3.14 16.06 -25.16
CA HIS A 80 -3.18 16.60 -26.53
C HIS A 80 -2.49 17.96 -26.69
N MET A 81 -1.80 18.43 -25.67
CA MET A 81 -0.97 19.64 -25.74
C MET A 81 0.35 19.35 -26.47
N THR A 82 1.08 20.42 -26.79
CA THR A 82 2.47 20.24 -27.24
C THR A 82 3.34 19.68 -26.12
N ALA A 83 4.41 18.99 -26.48
CA ALA A 83 5.38 18.45 -25.52
C ALA A 83 5.90 19.52 -24.54
N HIS A 84 6.16 20.73 -25.07
CA HIS A 84 6.62 21.88 -24.27
C HIS A 84 5.60 22.30 -23.24
N GLN A 85 4.34 22.53 -23.64
CA GLN A 85 3.26 22.93 -22.74
C GLN A 85 3.01 21.87 -21.64
N ALA A 86 3.01 20.58 -22.02
CA ALA A 86 2.88 19.50 -21.05
C ALA A 86 4.04 19.53 -20.04
N SER A 87 5.29 19.68 -20.50
CA SER A 87 6.47 19.73 -19.64
C SER A 87 6.44 20.93 -18.67
N GLU A 88 6.01 22.10 -19.13
CA GLU A 88 5.86 23.29 -18.28
C GLU A 88 4.85 23.04 -17.15
N LEU A 89 3.66 22.50 -17.48
CA LEU A 89 2.62 22.20 -16.50
C LEU A 89 3.11 21.20 -15.42
N TYR A 90 3.78 20.12 -15.83
CA TYR A 90 4.34 19.15 -14.88
C TYR A 90 5.40 19.79 -13.98
N THR A 91 6.26 20.62 -14.55
CA THR A 91 7.28 21.36 -13.83
C THR A 91 6.67 22.27 -12.76
N ASP A 92 5.76 23.15 -13.17
CA ASP A 92 5.15 24.14 -12.29
C ASP A 92 4.37 23.49 -11.13
N LEU A 93 3.60 22.43 -11.43
CA LEU A 93 2.81 21.72 -10.43
C LEU A 93 3.70 21.02 -9.39
N ILE A 94 4.75 20.33 -9.83
CA ILE A 94 5.65 19.60 -8.92
C ILE A 94 6.47 20.56 -8.07
N GLU A 95 6.95 21.67 -8.65
CA GLU A 95 7.73 22.66 -7.90
C GLU A 95 6.85 23.45 -6.91
N SER A 96 5.59 23.73 -7.27
CA SER A 96 4.66 24.46 -6.40
C SER A 96 4.10 23.61 -5.24
N ALA A 97 4.14 22.27 -5.35
CA ALA A 97 3.61 21.39 -4.31
C ALA A 97 4.42 21.40 -3.01
N GLY A 98 5.65 21.92 -3.05
CA GLY A 98 6.54 21.96 -1.89
C GLY A 98 7.07 20.57 -1.50
N ALA A 99 7.17 20.31 -0.20
CA ALA A 99 7.64 19.02 0.30
C ALA A 99 6.54 17.96 0.14
N VAL A 100 6.81 16.94 -0.67
CA VAL A 100 5.96 15.76 -0.87
C VAL A 100 6.79 14.49 -0.68
N ASP A 101 6.16 13.41 -0.23
CA ASP A 101 6.83 12.12 -0.01
C ASP A 101 6.96 11.34 -1.33
N HIS A 102 5.98 11.50 -2.23
CA HIS A 102 5.97 10.80 -3.51
C HIS A 102 5.38 11.69 -4.62
N VAL A 103 5.97 11.58 -5.83
CA VAL A 103 5.47 12.20 -7.07
C VAL A 103 5.14 11.09 -8.07
N ALA A 104 3.93 11.10 -8.60
CA ALA A 104 3.49 10.23 -9.67
C ALA A 104 3.18 11.01 -10.94
N CYS A 105 3.80 10.63 -12.04
CA CYS A 105 3.46 11.03 -13.41
C CYS A 105 2.46 10.00 -13.94
N ARG A 106 1.17 10.29 -13.79
CA ARG A 106 0.11 9.39 -14.25
C ARG A 106 -0.06 9.50 -15.77
N ILE A 107 0.23 8.41 -16.46
CA ILE A 107 0.18 8.29 -17.91
C ILE A 107 -1.02 7.46 -18.39
N ASP A 108 -1.38 7.57 -19.67
CA ASP A 108 -2.41 6.73 -20.28
C ASP A 108 -2.04 5.24 -20.23
N THR A 109 -3.01 4.35 -19.97
CA THR A 109 -2.80 2.90 -19.91
C THR A 109 -2.31 2.27 -21.21
N THR A 110 -2.45 3.00 -22.31
CA THR A 110 -1.97 2.61 -23.66
C THR A 110 -0.87 3.54 -24.18
N LEU A 111 -0.24 4.32 -23.28
CA LEU A 111 0.92 5.17 -23.54
C LEU A 111 0.69 6.28 -24.59
N ARG A 112 -0.56 6.74 -24.76
CA ARG A 112 -0.87 7.90 -25.62
C ARG A 112 -0.46 9.20 -24.95
N GLY A 113 -0.17 10.21 -25.75
CA GLY A 113 0.14 11.57 -25.29
C GLY A 113 1.64 11.82 -25.10
N ASN A 114 1.96 12.76 -24.21
CA ASN A 114 3.31 13.29 -24.01
C ASN A 114 4.11 12.51 -22.96
N VAL A 115 4.16 11.17 -23.05
CA VAL A 115 4.73 10.30 -21.98
C VAL A 115 6.19 10.65 -21.67
N GLY A 116 7.07 10.68 -22.66
CA GLY A 116 8.49 10.99 -22.47
C GLY A 116 8.74 12.41 -21.94
N PRO A 117 8.20 13.46 -22.59
CA PRO A 117 8.35 14.84 -22.13
C PRO A 117 7.81 15.08 -20.71
N ALA A 118 6.66 14.50 -20.35
CA ALA A 118 6.08 14.59 -19.02
C ALA A 118 6.96 13.89 -17.96
N ALA A 119 7.48 12.69 -18.27
CA ALA A 119 8.38 11.94 -17.41
C ALA A 119 9.69 12.71 -17.16
N ALA A 120 10.33 13.22 -18.20
CA ALA A 120 11.55 14.00 -18.08
C ALA A 120 11.36 15.29 -17.26
N ALA A 121 10.24 15.99 -17.50
CA ALA A 121 9.86 17.19 -16.74
C ALA A 121 9.63 16.86 -15.26
N ALA A 122 8.90 15.76 -14.97
CA ALA A 122 8.61 15.33 -13.60
C ALA A 122 9.88 14.96 -12.83
N ILE A 123 10.80 14.19 -13.42
CA ILE A 123 12.08 13.81 -12.82
C ILE A 123 12.93 15.07 -12.52
N SER A 124 13.02 15.98 -13.49
CA SER A 124 13.80 17.20 -13.36
C SER A 124 13.20 18.16 -12.32
N ALA A 125 11.88 18.34 -12.32
CA ALA A 125 11.18 19.17 -11.35
C ALA A 125 11.32 18.61 -9.92
N ARG A 126 11.18 17.29 -9.77
CA ARG A 126 11.36 16.62 -8.47
C ARG A 126 12.78 16.85 -7.92
N ARG A 127 13.81 16.75 -8.77
CA ARG A 127 15.19 17.03 -8.39
C ARG A 127 15.36 18.47 -7.90
N ARG A 128 14.75 19.45 -8.60
CA ARG A 128 14.79 20.87 -8.18
C ARG A 128 14.01 21.12 -6.89
N ALA A 129 12.84 20.52 -6.73
CA ALA A 129 12.04 20.63 -5.51
C ALA A 129 12.81 20.10 -4.29
N LEU A 130 13.45 18.95 -4.38
CA LEU A 130 14.31 18.40 -3.32
C LEU A 130 15.50 19.32 -3.01
N ALA A 131 16.16 19.85 -4.03
CA ALA A 131 17.27 20.78 -3.83
C ALA A 131 16.84 22.08 -3.11
N ALA A 132 15.62 22.56 -3.37
CA ALA A 132 15.07 23.75 -2.71
C ALA A 132 14.80 23.54 -1.22
N THR A 133 14.53 22.31 -0.76
CA THR A 133 14.41 21.99 0.68
C THR A 133 15.75 21.89 1.41
N GLY A 134 16.86 22.11 0.72
CA GLY A 134 18.23 22.00 1.27
C GLY A 134 18.82 20.60 1.15
N SER A 135 18.05 19.62 0.68
CA SER A 135 18.49 18.25 0.44
C SER A 135 19.13 18.13 -0.95
N ARG A 136 20.41 18.45 -1.07
CA ARG A 136 21.11 18.57 -2.37
C ARG A 136 21.72 17.25 -2.88
N ASN A 137 21.61 16.17 -2.14
CA ASN A 137 22.30 14.93 -2.44
C ASN A 137 21.33 13.81 -2.79
N HIS A 138 20.38 14.10 -3.73
CA HIS A 138 19.44 13.11 -4.25
C HIS A 138 19.69 12.84 -5.73
N ARG A 139 19.79 11.55 -6.08
CA ARG A 139 19.61 11.07 -7.45
C ARG A 139 18.13 10.72 -7.64
N VAL A 140 17.44 11.46 -8.51
CA VAL A 140 16.04 11.22 -8.83
C VAL A 140 15.95 10.41 -10.11
N LEU A 141 15.23 9.29 -10.05
CA LEU A 141 15.02 8.34 -11.14
C LEU A 141 13.53 8.18 -11.43
N GLY A 142 13.20 7.77 -12.65
CA GLY A 142 11.85 7.34 -13.02
C GLY A 142 11.68 5.82 -12.82
N LEU A 143 10.53 5.41 -12.28
CA LEU A 143 10.07 4.02 -12.33
C LEU A 143 8.86 3.95 -13.26
N CYS A 144 9.01 3.33 -14.43
CA CYS A 144 7.94 3.14 -15.40
C CYS A 144 7.41 1.70 -15.34
N VAL A 145 6.19 1.52 -14.80
CA VAL A 145 5.48 0.23 -14.76
C VAL A 145 4.10 0.41 -15.41
N PRO A 146 4.02 0.50 -16.74
CA PRO A 146 2.78 0.90 -17.42
C PRO A 146 1.69 -0.17 -17.41
N ALA A 147 1.91 -1.32 -16.79
CA ALA A 147 0.92 -2.37 -16.65
C ALA A 147 -0.26 -1.94 -15.77
N PHE A 148 -1.45 -2.39 -16.17
CA PHE A 148 -2.68 -2.31 -15.40
C PHE A 148 -3.46 -3.62 -15.63
N PRO A 149 -3.09 -4.71 -14.94
CA PRO A 149 -3.60 -6.06 -15.22
C PRO A 149 -5.12 -6.16 -15.14
N ALA A 150 -5.75 -5.54 -14.15
CA ALA A 150 -7.21 -5.52 -13.99
C ALA A 150 -7.95 -4.92 -15.20
N ALA A 151 -7.28 -4.05 -15.97
CA ALA A 151 -7.80 -3.48 -17.20
C ALA A 151 -7.28 -4.17 -18.47
N GLY A 152 -6.61 -5.32 -18.36
CA GLY A 152 -6.04 -6.07 -19.47
C GLY A 152 -4.82 -5.41 -20.14
N ARG A 153 -4.09 -4.55 -19.41
CA ARG A 153 -2.84 -3.96 -19.87
C ARG A 153 -1.69 -4.64 -19.15
N THR A 154 -0.81 -5.27 -19.92
CA THR A 154 0.36 -5.99 -19.40
C THR A 154 1.61 -5.57 -20.14
N THR A 155 2.77 -5.78 -19.53
CA THR A 155 4.06 -5.43 -20.13
C THR A 155 4.94 -6.66 -20.18
N VAL A 156 5.49 -6.94 -21.36
CA VAL A 156 6.39 -8.09 -21.62
C VAL A 156 7.50 -7.66 -22.56
N GLN A 157 8.75 -7.94 -22.18
CA GLN A 157 9.95 -7.60 -22.96
C GLN A 157 9.98 -6.10 -23.34
N GLY A 158 9.62 -5.23 -22.40
CA GLY A 158 9.57 -3.78 -22.61
C GLY A 158 8.50 -3.32 -23.62
N ARG A 159 7.47 -4.14 -23.84
CA ARG A 159 6.37 -3.85 -24.77
C ARG A 159 5.05 -3.82 -24.05
N GLN A 160 4.29 -2.75 -24.25
CA GLN A 160 2.92 -2.62 -23.72
C GLN A 160 1.94 -3.42 -24.58
N LEU A 161 1.09 -4.20 -23.92
CA LEU A 161 0.07 -5.02 -24.53
C LEU A 161 -1.33 -4.59 -24.08
N LEU A 162 -2.28 -4.59 -24.99
CA LEU A 162 -3.70 -4.41 -24.74
C LEU A 162 -4.43 -5.71 -25.06
N GLY A 163 -4.95 -6.41 -24.04
CA GLY A 163 -5.59 -7.71 -24.22
C GLY A 163 -4.68 -8.74 -24.90
N GLY A 164 -3.38 -8.74 -24.58
CA GLY A 164 -2.36 -9.62 -25.17
C GLY A 164 -1.89 -9.22 -26.59
N ARG A 165 -2.34 -8.07 -27.13
CA ARG A 165 -1.96 -7.60 -28.47
C ARG A 165 -1.08 -6.36 -28.35
N LEU A 166 -0.10 -6.23 -29.25
CA LEU A 166 0.72 -5.02 -29.40
C LEU A 166 -0.17 -3.82 -29.74
N LEU A 167 0.15 -2.63 -29.24
CA LEU A 167 -0.68 -1.42 -29.40
C LEU A 167 -0.87 -1.07 -30.88
N GLU A 168 0.20 -1.16 -31.68
CA GLU A 168 0.17 -0.91 -33.12
C GLU A 168 -0.64 -1.94 -33.90
N HIS A 169 -1.03 -3.06 -33.29
CA HIS A 169 -1.90 -4.09 -33.86
C HIS A 169 -3.34 -4.03 -33.33
N THR A 170 -3.70 -2.93 -32.68
CA THR A 170 -5.06 -2.66 -32.19
C THR A 170 -5.67 -1.46 -32.92
N GLU A 171 -6.91 -1.11 -32.59
CA GLU A 171 -7.57 0.11 -33.07
C GLU A 171 -6.81 1.39 -32.71
N LEU A 172 -5.92 1.35 -31.71
CA LEU A 172 -5.10 2.49 -31.29
C LEU A 172 -4.12 2.94 -32.38
N ALA A 173 -3.74 2.06 -33.31
CA ALA A 173 -2.94 2.44 -34.48
C ALA A 173 -3.64 3.51 -35.35
N TYR A 174 -4.96 3.62 -35.24
CA TYR A 174 -5.81 4.51 -36.00
C TYR A 174 -6.44 5.62 -35.14
N ASP A 175 -6.00 5.79 -33.90
CA ASP A 175 -6.46 6.89 -33.05
C ASP A 175 -6.19 8.23 -33.76
N VAL A 176 -7.22 9.08 -33.84
CA VAL A 176 -7.19 10.31 -34.65
C VAL A 176 -6.20 11.34 -34.08
N ARG A 177 -6.04 11.37 -32.77
CA ARG A 177 -5.21 12.37 -32.08
C ARG A 177 -3.84 11.86 -31.67
N SER A 178 -3.77 10.56 -31.27
CA SER A 178 -2.57 9.96 -30.73
C SER A 178 -2.40 8.53 -31.28
N PRO A 179 -2.14 8.35 -32.60
CA PRO A 179 -2.02 7.04 -33.20
C PRO A 179 -0.79 6.31 -32.67
N MET A 180 -0.98 5.10 -32.09
CA MET A 180 0.10 4.28 -31.56
C MET A 180 0.81 3.56 -32.69
N ARG A 181 2.11 3.81 -32.83
CA ARG A 181 2.96 3.25 -33.91
C ARG A 181 3.92 2.18 -33.42
N THR A 182 4.11 2.11 -32.11
CA THR A 182 4.98 1.14 -31.44
C THR A 182 4.41 0.79 -30.07
N SER A 183 4.72 -0.41 -29.62
CA SER A 183 4.49 -0.85 -28.24
C SER A 183 5.76 -0.79 -27.39
N VAL A 184 6.91 -0.46 -27.99
CA VAL A 184 8.20 -0.41 -27.31
C VAL A 184 8.23 0.79 -26.38
N ILE A 185 8.24 0.54 -25.07
CA ILE A 185 8.12 1.58 -24.05
C ILE A 185 9.31 2.55 -24.11
N GLU A 186 10.52 2.04 -24.32
CA GLU A 186 11.72 2.86 -24.46
C GLU A 186 11.59 3.86 -25.62
N GLU A 187 11.08 3.41 -26.80
CA GLU A 187 10.84 4.30 -27.94
C GLU A 187 9.82 5.38 -27.63
N ILE A 188 8.77 5.04 -26.86
CA ILE A 188 7.72 5.98 -26.45
C ILE A 188 8.27 7.01 -25.45
N LEU A 189 9.07 6.57 -24.49
CA LEU A 189 9.75 7.46 -23.52
C LEU A 189 10.78 8.36 -24.22
N ALA A 190 11.54 7.84 -25.18
CA ALA A 190 12.51 8.61 -25.95
C ALA A 190 11.85 9.61 -26.93
N ALA A 191 10.55 9.47 -27.22
CA ALA A 191 9.84 10.39 -28.10
C ALA A 191 9.69 11.78 -27.47
N GLY A 192 10.57 12.71 -27.86
CA GLY A 192 10.60 14.09 -27.36
C GLY A 192 11.28 14.28 -26.02
N ALA A 193 12.02 13.30 -25.54
CA ALA A 193 12.87 13.36 -24.35
C ALA A 193 14.15 12.52 -24.56
N ASP A 194 15.25 12.95 -23.94
CA ASP A 194 16.51 12.18 -23.94
C ASP A 194 16.63 11.53 -22.54
N LEU A 195 16.11 10.29 -22.44
CA LEU A 195 16.07 9.51 -21.19
C LEU A 195 16.80 8.18 -21.38
N ASP A 196 17.82 7.89 -20.57
CA ASP A 196 18.46 6.56 -20.54
C ASP A 196 17.54 5.57 -19.81
N CYS A 197 16.84 4.74 -20.61
CA CYS A 197 15.92 3.74 -20.10
C CYS A 197 16.61 2.38 -19.95
N ARG A 198 16.30 1.64 -18.88
CA ARG A 198 16.76 0.27 -18.65
C ARG A 198 15.58 -0.63 -18.32
N LEU A 199 15.56 -1.81 -18.92
CA LEU A 199 14.49 -2.78 -18.77
C LEU A 199 14.80 -3.77 -17.64
N ILE A 200 13.84 -3.93 -16.72
CA ILE A 200 13.70 -5.07 -15.81
C ILE A 200 12.66 -5.99 -16.44
N ASP A 201 13.11 -6.98 -17.18
CA ASP A 201 12.25 -7.83 -18.00
C ASP A 201 11.42 -8.81 -17.15
N ILE A 202 10.40 -9.41 -17.78
CA ILE A 202 9.49 -10.33 -17.09
C ILE A 202 10.21 -11.59 -16.58
N ALA A 203 11.30 -12.04 -17.21
CA ALA A 203 12.06 -13.19 -16.74
C ALA A 203 12.77 -12.87 -15.43
N THR A 204 13.30 -11.66 -15.30
CA THR A 204 13.90 -11.13 -14.06
C THR A 204 12.85 -11.00 -12.95
N VAL A 205 11.66 -10.47 -13.27
CA VAL A 205 10.56 -10.33 -12.29
C VAL A 205 10.10 -11.71 -11.80
N LEU A 206 9.92 -12.67 -12.69
CA LEU A 206 9.55 -14.04 -12.36
C LEU A 206 10.62 -14.81 -11.57
N ALA A 207 11.89 -14.42 -11.70
CA ALA A 207 12.99 -14.99 -10.90
C ALA A 207 12.98 -14.48 -9.43
N GLY A 208 12.16 -13.49 -9.11
CA GLY A 208 11.87 -13.05 -7.75
C GLY A 208 12.74 -11.90 -7.26
N ARG A 209 12.60 -11.61 -5.96
CA ARG A 209 13.13 -10.41 -5.28
C ARG A 209 14.62 -10.15 -5.51
N GLU A 210 15.46 -11.16 -5.33
CA GLU A 210 16.92 -11.01 -5.45
C GLU A 210 17.35 -10.69 -6.89
N ALA A 211 16.68 -11.30 -7.88
CA ALA A 211 16.95 -11.01 -9.29
C ALA A 211 16.53 -9.58 -9.65
N VAL A 212 15.37 -9.14 -9.21
CA VAL A 212 14.90 -7.75 -9.40
C VAL A 212 15.86 -6.78 -8.71
N ARG A 213 16.28 -7.05 -7.46
CA ARG A 213 17.22 -6.22 -6.72
C ARG A 213 18.56 -6.07 -7.47
N ALA A 214 19.12 -7.17 -7.92
CA ALA A 214 20.38 -7.15 -8.67
C ALA A 214 20.26 -6.34 -9.98
N ALA A 215 19.19 -6.53 -10.75
CA ALA A 215 18.96 -5.83 -11.99
C ALA A 215 18.73 -4.32 -11.78
N VAL A 216 18.00 -3.93 -10.73
CA VAL A 216 17.81 -2.52 -10.35
C VAL A 216 19.14 -1.85 -10.03
N LEU A 217 19.97 -2.47 -9.17
CA LEU A 217 21.27 -1.92 -8.79
C LEU A 217 22.22 -1.80 -9.98
N GLU A 218 22.25 -2.82 -10.85
CA GLU A 218 23.05 -2.80 -12.08
C GLU A 218 22.61 -1.66 -13.01
N ALA A 219 21.31 -1.48 -13.22
CA ALA A 219 20.78 -0.42 -14.06
C ALA A 219 21.13 0.98 -13.52
N ILE A 220 20.98 1.20 -12.21
CA ILE A 220 21.35 2.47 -11.56
C ILE A 220 22.86 2.72 -11.69
N GLY A 221 23.70 1.70 -11.45
CA GLY A 221 25.15 1.78 -11.57
C GLY A 221 25.63 2.07 -13.00
N ARG A 222 24.83 1.72 -14.01
CA ARG A 222 25.07 2.03 -15.43
C ARG A 222 24.52 3.40 -15.85
N GLY A 223 23.94 4.16 -14.94
CA GLY A 223 23.51 5.53 -15.19
C GLY A 223 22.07 5.65 -15.71
N ALA A 224 21.22 4.63 -15.51
CA ALA A 224 19.80 4.70 -15.88
C ALA A 224 19.15 5.96 -15.30
N GLU A 225 18.30 6.61 -16.09
CA GLU A 225 17.42 7.69 -15.65
C GLU A 225 15.99 7.18 -15.41
N VAL A 226 15.58 6.15 -16.17
CA VAL A 226 14.29 5.50 -16.02
C VAL A 226 14.47 3.98 -16.01
N LEU A 227 13.90 3.32 -15.00
CA LEU A 227 13.72 1.88 -14.99
C LEU A 227 12.34 1.54 -15.54
N VAL A 228 12.29 0.76 -16.62
CA VAL A 228 11.07 0.18 -17.17
C VAL A 228 10.93 -1.21 -16.61
N ALA A 229 9.83 -1.55 -15.95
CA ALA A 229 9.63 -2.88 -15.43
C ALA A 229 8.42 -3.56 -16.07
N ASP A 230 8.62 -4.82 -16.50
CA ASP A 230 7.55 -5.66 -17.00
C ASP A 230 6.65 -6.16 -15.86
N ALA A 231 5.35 -6.29 -16.15
CA ALA A 231 4.41 -6.87 -15.20
C ALA A 231 3.20 -7.49 -15.91
N LEU A 232 2.78 -8.66 -15.43
CA LEU A 232 1.58 -9.40 -15.88
C LEU A 232 0.47 -9.37 -14.83
N THR A 233 0.83 -9.22 -13.56
CA THR A 233 -0.07 -9.23 -12.40
C THR A 233 0.25 -8.07 -11.47
N ASN A 234 -0.64 -7.79 -10.52
CA ASN A 234 -0.36 -6.81 -9.47
C ASN A 234 0.79 -7.26 -8.57
N ASP A 235 0.94 -8.57 -8.30
CA ASP A 235 2.06 -9.09 -7.48
C ASP A 235 3.42 -8.76 -8.09
N HIS A 236 3.53 -8.76 -9.43
CA HIS A 236 4.75 -8.33 -10.12
C HIS A 236 5.02 -6.84 -9.90
N ILE A 237 3.97 -6.01 -9.94
CA ILE A 237 4.06 -4.56 -9.69
C ILE A 237 4.49 -4.31 -8.24
N ASP A 238 3.86 -4.99 -7.29
CA ASP A 238 4.13 -4.87 -5.86
C ASP A 238 5.55 -5.35 -5.52
N LEU A 239 6.00 -6.45 -6.14
CA LEU A 239 7.36 -6.94 -6.00
C LEU A 239 8.38 -5.87 -6.41
N VAL A 240 8.22 -5.29 -7.60
CA VAL A 240 9.13 -4.24 -8.11
C VAL A 240 9.10 -3.02 -7.21
N GLY A 241 7.92 -2.51 -6.84
CA GLY A 241 7.75 -1.36 -5.96
C GLY A 241 8.41 -1.57 -4.59
N SER A 242 8.22 -2.75 -3.99
CA SER A 242 8.78 -3.09 -2.69
C SER A 242 10.31 -3.21 -2.70
N VAL A 243 10.88 -3.80 -3.76
CA VAL A 243 12.33 -3.92 -3.92
C VAL A 243 12.98 -2.55 -4.07
N ILE A 244 12.38 -1.65 -4.87
CA ILE A 244 12.89 -0.29 -5.07
C ILE A 244 12.81 0.53 -3.77
N ALA A 245 11.73 0.42 -3.02
CA ALA A 245 11.60 1.07 -1.73
C ALA A 245 12.65 0.57 -0.72
N GLU A 246 12.86 -0.74 -0.65
CA GLU A 246 13.88 -1.37 0.20
C GLU A 246 15.29 -0.89 -0.14
N ILE A 247 15.66 -0.86 -1.43
CA ILE A 247 16.97 -0.33 -1.86
C ILE A 247 17.14 1.12 -1.41
N SER A 248 16.12 1.96 -1.58
CA SER A 248 16.17 3.37 -1.21
C SER A 248 16.29 3.56 0.30
N GLN A 249 15.59 2.77 1.10
CA GLN A 249 15.66 2.79 2.56
C GLN A 249 17.04 2.33 3.06
N ASN A 250 17.56 1.21 2.58
CA ASN A 250 18.88 0.69 2.96
C ASN A 250 19.99 1.70 2.66
N LEU A 251 19.85 2.45 1.56
CA LEU A 251 20.81 3.51 1.20
C LEU A 251 20.69 4.74 2.11
N ALA A 252 19.47 5.08 2.55
CA ALA A 252 19.23 6.20 3.48
C ALA A 252 19.78 5.89 4.89
N GLU A 253 19.62 4.66 5.36
CA GLU A 253 20.09 4.20 6.66
C GLU A 253 21.61 3.89 6.70
N ALA A 254 22.31 3.99 5.58
CA ALA A 254 23.70 3.59 5.39
C ALA A 254 24.00 2.13 5.82
N ALA A 255 22.96 1.28 5.77
CA ALA A 255 22.99 -0.08 6.31
C ALA A 255 23.82 -1.06 5.45
N ASP A 256 24.05 -0.74 4.16
CA ASP A 256 24.72 -1.64 3.23
C ASP A 256 25.66 -0.90 2.26
N PRO A 257 26.97 -0.84 2.57
CA PRO A 257 27.97 -0.22 1.69
C PRO A 257 28.04 -0.88 0.29
N ASP A 258 27.78 -2.19 0.20
CA ASP A 258 27.86 -2.91 -1.07
C ASP A 258 26.74 -2.47 -2.02
N THR A 259 25.54 -2.25 -1.50
CA THR A 259 24.41 -1.68 -2.27
C THR A 259 24.79 -0.31 -2.86
N ARG A 260 25.41 0.56 -2.10
CA ARG A 260 25.85 1.89 -2.56
C ARG A 260 26.88 1.79 -3.69
N ASN A 261 27.87 0.91 -3.54
CA ASN A 261 28.91 0.68 -4.54
C ASN A 261 28.33 0.12 -5.84
N LEU A 262 27.43 -0.87 -5.76
CA LEU A 262 26.76 -1.47 -6.92
C LEU A 262 25.90 -0.45 -7.68
N ALA A 263 25.23 0.43 -6.96
CA ALA A 263 24.43 1.53 -7.53
C ALA A 263 25.29 2.71 -8.05
N GLY A 264 26.60 2.70 -7.84
CA GLY A 264 27.49 3.79 -8.26
C GLY A 264 27.13 5.14 -7.64
N LEU A 265 26.70 5.15 -6.37
CA LEU A 265 26.28 6.35 -5.65
C LEU A 265 27.42 6.94 -4.86
N ALA A 266 27.51 8.26 -4.86
CA ALA A 266 28.47 9.00 -4.01
C ALA A 266 28.11 8.86 -2.51
N ASP A 267 29.08 9.14 -1.64
CA ASP A 267 28.87 9.13 -0.20
C ASP A 267 27.76 10.11 0.20
N GLY A 268 26.76 9.59 0.94
CA GLY A 268 25.59 10.36 1.38
C GLY A 268 24.58 10.66 0.28
N GLU A 269 24.79 10.23 -0.97
CA GLU A 269 23.78 10.36 -2.04
C GLU A 269 22.61 9.41 -1.75
N GLN A 270 21.38 9.92 -1.87
CA GLN A 270 20.14 9.18 -1.66
C GLN A 270 19.40 8.98 -2.97
N LEU A 271 18.60 7.94 -3.06
CA LEU A 271 17.70 7.73 -4.19
C LEU A 271 16.30 8.28 -3.89
N ASP A 272 15.75 8.98 -4.87
CA ASP A 272 14.33 9.31 -4.90
C ASP A 272 13.72 8.96 -6.25
N TRP A 273 12.39 8.80 -6.30
CA TRP A 273 11.71 8.20 -7.42
C TRP A 273 10.48 9.00 -7.83
N VAL A 274 10.29 9.11 -9.14
CA VAL A 274 9.05 9.51 -9.76
C VAL A 274 8.43 8.27 -10.41
N SER A 275 7.23 7.88 -10.03
CA SER A 275 6.53 6.81 -10.72
C SER A 275 5.92 7.33 -12.03
N ILE A 276 5.97 6.50 -13.09
CA ILE A 276 5.52 6.81 -14.45
C ILE A 276 4.64 5.65 -14.89
N ASP A 277 3.36 5.71 -14.55
CA ASP A 277 2.45 4.57 -14.76
C ASP A 277 0.98 4.99 -14.69
N PRO A 278 0.02 4.13 -15.04
CA PRO A 278 -1.41 4.46 -14.97
C PRO A 278 -2.01 4.44 -13.56
N GLY A 279 -1.27 4.07 -12.51
CA GLY A 279 -1.73 4.06 -11.13
C GLY A 279 -1.22 2.92 -10.26
N PRO A 280 -1.30 1.63 -10.69
CA PRO A 280 -0.89 0.52 -9.83
C PRO A 280 0.58 0.59 -9.37
N GLY A 281 1.51 0.94 -10.27
CA GLY A 281 2.92 1.10 -9.92
C GLY A 281 3.18 2.27 -8.98
N SER A 282 2.46 3.39 -9.18
CA SER A 282 2.50 4.55 -8.29
C SER A 282 2.03 4.20 -6.88
N LEU A 283 0.91 3.46 -6.77
CA LEU A 283 0.39 3.02 -5.48
C LEU A 283 1.39 2.06 -4.80
N ALA A 284 1.88 1.03 -5.52
CA ALA A 284 2.80 0.05 -4.98
C ALA A 284 4.08 0.71 -4.42
N LEU A 285 4.67 1.64 -5.16
CA LEU A 285 5.86 2.36 -4.72
C LEU A 285 5.56 3.32 -3.57
N ALA A 286 4.48 4.08 -3.62
CA ALA A 286 4.10 5.00 -2.56
C ALA A 286 3.85 4.26 -1.24
N LEU A 287 3.06 3.19 -1.24
CA LEU A 287 2.79 2.38 -0.05
C LEU A 287 4.04 1.70 0.50
N SER A 288 4.94 1.24 -0.36
CA SER A 288 6.19 0.59 0.07
C SER A 288 7.17 1.57 0.72
N ARG A 289 7.05 2.88 0.42
CA ARG A 289 7.87 3.95 1.04
C ARG A 289 7.28 4.49 2.35
N LEU A 290 6.00 4.20 2.63
CA LEU A 290 5.44 4.55 3.93
C LEU A 290 6.13 3.72 5.02
N PRO A 291 6.42 4.32 6.19
CA PRO A 291 7.08 3.60 7.27
C PRO A 291 6.26 2.35 7.61
N ALA A 292 6.91 1.19 7.46
CA ALA A 292 6.32 -0.05 7.95
C ALA A 292 6.18 0.09 9.47
N ARG A 293 5.00 -0.24 10.01
CA ARG A 293 4.85 -0.37 11.46
C ARG A 293 5.50 -1.70 11.88
N THR A 294 6.82 -1.71 11.92
CA THR A 294 7.63 -2.90 12.26
C THR A 294 7.34 -3.44 13.65
N ASP A 295 6.76 -2.61 14.53
CA ASP A 295 6.48 -2.95 15.92
C ASP A 295 5.01 -3.31 16.15
N SER A 296 4.19 -3.47 15.11
CA SER A 296 2.76 -3.74 15.25
C SER A 296 2.34 -5.02 14.51
N VAL A 297 1.37 -5.72 15.09
CA VAL A 297 0.88 -7.03 14.66
C VAL A 297 -0.58 -6.91 14.22
N LEU A 298 -1.00 -7.63 13.19
CA LEU A 298 -2.41 -7.84 12.88
C LEU A 298 -2.97 -8.91 13.81
N LEU A 299 -4.15 -8.66 14.37
CA LEU A 299 -4.85 -9.62 15.22
C LEU A 299 -6.05 -10.20 14.49
N GLY A 300 -6.12 -11.52 14.38
CA GLY A 300 -7.29 -12.25 13.88
C GLY A 300 -8.03 -12.96 15.02
N ILE A 301 -9.36 -12.87 15.03
CA ILE A 301 -10.23 -13.60 15.96
C ILE A 301 -11.26 -14.41 15.15
N SER A 302 -11.18 -15.73 15.26
CA SER A 302 -12.04 -16.65 14.54
C SER A 302 -12.85 -17.53 15.50
N GLY A 303 -14.16 -17.34 15.52
CA GLY A 303 -15.09 -18.22 16.22
C GLY A 303 -15.92 -19.11 15.29
N SER A 304 -15.62 -19.10 14.00
CA SER A 304 -16.36 -19.88 13.01
C SER A 304 -15.84 -21.30 12.90
N ALA A 305 -16.75 -22.26 12.96
CA ALA A 305 -16.48 -23.69 12.84
C ALA A 305 -16.67 -24.25 11.41
N THR A 306 -16.97 -23.38 10.41
CA THR A 306 -17.30 -23.80 9.05
C THR A 306 -16.06 -24.35 8.31
N GLU A 307 -16.30 -25.24 7.33
CA GLU A 307 -15.24 -25.77 6.47
C GLU A 307 -14.54 -24.67 5.68
N VAL A 308 -15.32 -23.68 5.20
CA VAL A 308 -14.78 -22.50 4.48
C VAL A 308 -13.79 -21.75 5.36
N THR A 309 -14.15 -21.46 6.63
CA THR A 309 -13.21 -20.76 7.54
C THR A 309 -11.97 -21.60 7.82
N ARG A 310 -12.08 -22.92 8.02
CA ARG A 310 -10.92 -23.79 8.25
C ARG A 310 -9.97 -23.80 7.05
N SER A 311 -10.50 -23.90 5.82
CA SER A 311 -9.67 -23.83 4.60
C SER A 311 -8.97 -22.47 4.46
N GLN A 312 -9.62 -21.37 4.83
CA GLN A 312 -9.03 -20.03 4.84
C GLN A 312 -7.91 -19.90 5.87
N LEU A 313 -8.13 -20.42 7.08
CA LEU A 313 -7.10 -20.41 8.13
C LEU A 313 -5.89 -21.27 7.74
N ALA A 314 -6.11 -22.41 7.07
CA ALA A 314 -5.04 -23.25 6.54
C ALA A 314 -4.23 -22.51 5.46
N ALA A 315 -4.90 -21.81 4.52
CA ALA A 315 -4.22 -21.03 3.50
C ALA A 315 -3.39 -19.87 4.08
N VAL A 316 -3.92 -19.18 5.09
CA VAL A 316 -3.17 -18.11 5.79
C VAL A 316 -1.96 -18.68 6.56
N ALA A 317 -2.05 -19.88 7.09
CA ALA A 317 -0.96 -20.54 7.82
C ALA A 317 0.21 -20.98 6.91
N GLU A 318 0.05 -20.97 5.59
CA GLU A 318 1.15 -21.19 4.63
C GLU A 318 2.15 -20.02 4.61
N ASP A 319 1.74 -18.81 5.03
CA ASP A 319 2.65 -17.68 5.20
C ASP A 319 3.46 -17.83 6.51
N PRO A 320 4.80 -18.00 6.43
CA PRO A 320 5.64 -18.21 7.61
C PRO A 320 5.67 -17.02 8.57
N THR A 321 5.20 -15.83 8.13
CA THR A 321 5.10 -14.63 8.97
C THR A 321 3.75 -14.54 9.70
N VAL A 322 2.83 -15.47 9.47
CA VAL A 322 1.53 -15.53 10.13
C VAL A 322 1.48 -16.70 11.10
N THR A 323 1.06 -16.43 12.32
CA THR A 323 0.88 -17.48 13.35
C THR A 323 -0.60 -17.72 13.56
N VAL A 324 -1.09 -18.91 13.26
CA VAL A 324 -2.46 -19.32 13.56
C VAL A 324 -2.46 -20.22 14.77
N LEU A 325 -3.16 -19.81 15.84
CA LEU A 325 -3.21 -20.50 17.12
C LEU A 325 -4.62 -20.97 17.42
N ARG A 326 -4.75 -22.24 17.78
CA ARG A 326 -5.96 -22.72 18.43
C ARG A 326 -5.94 -22.31 19.91
N THR A 327 -7.00 -21.65 20.37
CA THR A 327 -7.12 -21.32 21.80
C THR A 327 -7.22 -22.60 22.65
N PRO A 328 -6.43 -22.73 23.72
CA PRO A 328 -6.65 -23.77 24.72
C PRO A 328 -8.04 -23.63 25.34
N LEU A 329 -8.55 -24.74 25.86
CA LEU A 329 -9.83 -24.78 26.56
C LEU A 329 -9.60 -25.00 28.04
N ASP A 330 -10.42 -24.33 28.89
CA ASP A 330 -10.46 -24.55 30.33
C ASP A 330 -11.22 -25.85 30.69
N ASP A 331 -11.32 -26.18 31.97
CA ASP A 331 -12.02 -27.38 32.46
C ASP A 331 -13.53 -27.39 32.11
N ALA A 332 -14.11 -26.24 31.82
CA ALA A 332 -15.49 -26.10 31.36
C ALA A 332 -15.59 -26.27 29.82
N GLY A 333 -14.45 -26.39 29.12
CA GLY A 333 -14.38 -26.50 27.68
C GLY A 333 -14.56 -25.17 26.96
N LEU A 334 -14.35 -24.04 27.61
CA LEU A 334 -14.40 -22.70 27.04
C LEU A 334 -12.98 -22.20 26.72
N PRO A 335 -12.83 -21.23 25.80
CA PRO A 335 -11.52 -20.61 25.52
C PRO A 335 -10.87 -20.05 26.79
N ASP A 336 -9.66 -20.52 27.09
CA ASP A 336 -8.88 -20.10 28.25
C ASP A 336 -8.06 -18.86 27.88
N VAL A 337 -8.38 -17.72 28.54
CA VAL A 337 -7.75 -16.43 28.27
C VAL A 337 -6.27 -16.44 28.65
N GLU A 338 -5.93 -16.92 29.88
CA GLU A 338 -4.55 -16.89 30.40
C GLU A 338 -3.65 -17.85 29.60
N ALA A 339 -4.13 -19.06 29.34
CA ALA A 339 -3.40 -20.03 28.54
C ALA A 339 -3.19 -19.54 27.09
N THR A 340 -4.16 -18.84 26.50
CA THR A 340 -4.02 -18.25 25.16
C THR A 340 -2.97 -17.15 25.15
N LEU A 341 -2.95 -16.26 26.13
CA LEU A 341 -1.94 -15.20 26.26
C LEU A 341 -0.54 -15.78 26.45
N ALA A 342 -0.39 -16.84 27.20
CA ALA A 342 0.90 -17.52 27.39
C ALA A 342 1.46 -18.15 26.11
N LEU A 343 0.61 -18.47 25.11
CA LEU A 343 1.07 -18.91 23.79
C LEU A 343 1.62 -17.76 22.96
N ILE A 344 1.10 -16.54 23.14
CA ILE A 344 1.46 -15.38 22.33
C ILE A 344 2.84 -14.84 22.68
N ASP A 345 3.30 -14.93 23.92
CA ASP A 345 4.65 -14.53 24.33
C ASP A 345 5.78 -15.23 23.51
N ARG A 346 5.43 -16.29 22.78
CA ARG A 346 6.36 -17.04 21.92
C ARG A 346 6.33 -16.61 20.45
N THR A 347 5.49 -15.64 20.09
CA THR A 347 5.23 -15.25 18.67
C THR A 347 5.78 -13.88 18.31
N ALA A 348 6.79 -13.39 19.01
CA ALA A 348 7.28 -12.01 19.03
C ALA A 348 7.72 -11.40 17.66
N SER A 349 7.74 -12.20 16.57
CA SER A 349 8.12 -11.71 15.23
C SER A 349 7.04 -11.93 14.14
N ALA A 350 5.83 -12.33 14.54
CA ALA A 350 4.76 -12.58 13.56
C ALA A 350 4.16 -11.27 13.02
N ARG A 351 3.95 -11.20 11.70
CA ARG A 351 3.19 -10.11 11.05
C ARG A 351 1.71 -10.12 11.47
N ALA A 352 1.16 -11.30 11.64
CA ALA A 352 -0.22 -11.50 12.08
C ALA A 352 -0.32 -12.69 13.04
N ILE A 353 -1.18 -12.55 14.05
CA ILE A 353 -1.55 -13.61 14.98
C ILE A 353 -3.06 -13.84 14.85
N ILE A 354 -3.47 -15.06 14.54
CA ILE A 354 -4.89 -15.42 14.44
C ILE A 354 -5.22 -16.42 15.54
N ILE A 355 -6.18 -16.07 16.39
CA ILE A 355 -6.73 -16.92 17.42
C ILE A 355 -8.01 -17.56 16.90
N ALA A 356 -8.09 -18.89 16.92
CA ALA A 356 -9.24 -19.63 16.45
C ALA A 356 -9.69 -20.68 17.47
N THR A 357 -11.00 -20.97 17.51
CA THR A 357 -11.55 -22.06 18.31
C THR A 357 -11.47 -23.40 17.59
N VAL A 358 -11.54 -23.38 16.25
CA VAL A 358 -11.57 -24.57 15.40
C VAL A 358 -10.61 -24.39 14.24
N LEU A 359 -9.63 -25.28 14.12
CA LEU A 359 -8.69 -25.39 12.99
C LEU A 359 -8.94 -26.63 12.16
N GLU A 360 -9.27 -27.74 12.82
CA GLU A 360 -9.45 -29.04 12.19
C GLU A 360 -10.86 -29.60 12.48
N THR A 361 -11.27 -30.63 11.73
CA THR A 361 -12.55 -31.31 11.96
C THR A 361 -12.65 -31.96 13.34
N SER A 362 -11.51 -32.39 13.89
CA SER A 362 -11.40 -32.93 15.27
C SER A 362 -11.70 -31.91 16.37
N ASP A 363 -11.63 -30.61 16.07
CA ASP A 363 -11.92 -29.53 17.03
C ASP A 363 -13.43 -29.24 17.13
N LEU A 364 -14.23 -29.76 16.20
CA LEU A 364 -15.68 -29.54 16.17
C LEU A 364 -16.34 -30.12 17.41
N ARG A 365 -17.19 -29.32 18.04
CA ARG A 365 -17.98 -29.70 19.22
C ARG A 365 -19.40 -29.21 19.06
N GLU A 366 -20.35 -29.98 19.58
CA GLU A 366 -21.70 -29.49 19.79
C GLU A 366 -21.70 -28.55 21.01
N LEU A 367 -22.15 -27.35 20.83
CA LEU A 367 -22.27 -26.34 21.88
C LEU A 367 -23.74 -26.02 22.09
N THR A 368 -24.13 -25.86 23.33
CA THR A 368 -25.41 -25.25 23.69
C THR A 368 -25.37 -23.73 23.37
N ASP A 369 -26.54 -23.09 23.29
CA ASP A 369 -26.60 -21.64 23.06
C ASP A 369 -25.81 -20.85 24.12
N ALA A 370 -25.87 -21.28 25.37
CA ALA A 370 -25.12 -20.66 26.47
C ALA A 370 -23.59 -20.82 26.32
N GLU A 371 -23.13 -22.00 25.92
CA GLU A 371 -21.69 -22.25 25.68
C GLU A 371 -21.20 -21.48 24.44
N SER A 372 -22.02 -21.35 23.40
CA SER A 372 -21.72 -20.54 22.23
C SER A 372 -21.57 -19.07 22.59
N GLU A 373 -22.49 -18.51 23.39
CA GLU A 373 -22.40 -17.15 23.88
C GLU A 373 -21.17 -16.93 24.76
N GLN A 374 -20.88 -17.85 25.68
CA GLN A 374 -19.68 -17.77 26.53
C GLN A 374 -18.41 -17.86 25.70
N THR A 375 -18.37 -18.71 24.67
CA THR A 375 -17.22 -18.84 23.75
C THR A 375 -16.95 -17.50 23.06
N THR A 376 -17.95 -16.81 22.54
CA THR A 376 -17.79 -15.49 21.91
C THR A 376 -17.34 -14.42 22.90
N GLN A 377 -17.84 -14.46 24.14
CA GLN A 377 -17.39 -13.55 25.21
C GLN A 377 -15.91 -13.79 25.57
N ARG A 378 -15.47 -15.06 25.70
CA ARG A 378 -14.07 -15.40 25.96
C ARG A 378 -13.16 -14.95 24.84
N LEU A 379 -13.56 -15.14 23.58
CA LEU A 379 -12.78 -14.65 22.43
C LEU A 379 -12.65 -13.11 22.43
N ALA A 380 -13.70 -12.38 22.82
CA ALA A 380 -13.63 -10.94 22.94
C ALA A 380 -12.68 -10.48 24.05
N LEU A 381 -12.69 -11.15 25.21
CA LEU A 381 -11.73 -10.91 26.29
C LEU A 381 -10.29 -11.21 25.87
N ILE A 382 -10.07 -12.29 25.11
CA ILE A 382 -8.75 -12.62 24.53
C ILE A 382 -8.30 -11.48 23.60
N ALA A 383 -9.17 -11.00 22.71
CA ALA A 383 -8.86 -9.89 21.82
C ALA A 383 -8.45 -8.63 22.59
N SER A 384 -9.25 -8.22 23.59
CA SER A 384 -9.01 -7.06 24.42
C SER A 384 -7.68 -7.18 25.20
N ALA A 385 -7.40 -8.36 25.76
CA ALA A 385 -6.16 -8.62 26.49
C ALA A 385 -4.92 -8.58 25.58
N ILE A 386 -5.00 -9.17 24.39
CA ILE A 386 -3.90 -9.11 23.41
C ILE A 386 -3.65 -7.67 22.96
N MET A 387 -4.70 -6.91 22.66
CA MET A 387 -4.58 -5.51 22.26
C MET A 387 -4.02 -4.61 23.37
N SER A 388 -4.16 -5.02 24.64
CA SER A 388 -3.54 -4.33 25.77
C SER A 388 -2.07 -4.68 25.95
N ALA A 389 -1.65 -5.87 25.49
CA ALA A 389 -0.29 -6.38 25.63
C ALA A 389 0.60 -6.11 24.42
N LEU A 390 0.03 -6.05 23.22
CA LEU A 390 0.74 -5.88 21.96
C LEU A 390 0.22 -4.66 21.17
N PRO A 391 1.09 -3.97 20.45
CA PRO A 391 0.68 -2.92 19.52
C PRO A 391 -0.03 -3.53 18.30
N ILE A 392 -1.35 -3.53 18.31
CA ILE A 392 -2.15 -4.06 17.20
C ILE A 392 -2.41 -2.96 16.18
N SER A 393 -2.15 -3.25 14.90
CA SER A 393 -2.34 -2.33 13.78
C SER A 393 -3.60 -2.57 12.96
N GLY A 394 -4.23 -3.72 13.12
CA GLY A 394 -5.47 -4.07 12.43
C GLY A 394 -6.11 -5.32 13.02
N LEU A 395 -7.43 -5.41 12.90
CA LEU A 395 -8.24 -6.47 13.48
C LEU A 395 -9.01 -7.22 12.37
N TYR A 396 -8.81 -8.53 12.27
CA TYR A 396 -9.61 -9.43 11.44
C TYR A 396 -10.58 -10.21 12.32
N THR A 397 -11.87 -10.24 11.98
CA THR A 397 -12.86 -11.01 12.70
C THR A 397 -13.69 -11.88 11.74
N THR A 398 -13.92 -13.16 12.12
CA THR A 398 -14.79 -14.04 11.37
C THR A 398 -15.84 -14.69 12.26
N GLY A 399 -17.11 -14.59 11.83
CA GLY A 399 -18.31 -14.91 12.58
C GLY A 399 -19.01 -13.65 13.08
N GLY A 400 -20.30 -13.48 12.74
CA GLY A 400 -21.05 -12.26 13.07
C GLY A 400 -21.13 -11.99 14.58
N ASP A 401 -21.43 -13.03 15.37
CA ASP A 401 -21.56 -12.93 16.83
C ASP A 401 -20.21 -12.58 17.50
N VAL A 402 -19.11 -13.18 17.00
CA VAL A 402 -17.75 -12.86 17.47
C VAL A 402 -17.41 -11.42 17.16
N THR A 403 -17.67 -10.96 15.94
CA THR A 403 -17.43 -9.57 15.53
C THR A 403 -18.18 -8.60 16.44
N ALA A 404 -19.49 -8.80 16.63
CA ALA A 404 -20.33 -7.94 17.45
C ALA A 404 -19.87 -7.91 18.92
N THR A 405 -19.45 -9.06 19.47
CA THR A 405 -19.00 -9.16 20.86
C THR A 405 -17.62 -8.52 21.04
N VAL A 406 -16.69 -8.73 20.12
CA VAL A 406 -15.37 -8.07 20.12
C VAL A 406 -15.52 -6.55 20.04
N MET A 407 -16.33 -6.03 19.10
CA MET A 407 -16.58 -4.59 18.99
C MET A 407 -17.18 -4.00 20.28
N ARG A 408 -18.10 -4.71 20.92
CA ARG A 408 -18.69 -4.30 22.18
C ARG A 408 -17.65 -4.26 23.32
N GLU A 409 -16.80 -5.28 23.43
CA GLU A 409 -15.72 -5.35 24.42
C GLU A 409 -14.72 -4.20 24.24
N LEU A 410 -14.42 -3.81 23.00
CA LEU A 410 -13.57 -2.67 22.69
C LEU A 410 -14.25 -1.31 22.87
N GLY A 411 -15.56 -1.29 23.24
CA GLY A 411 -16.35 -0.07 23.41
C GLY A 411 -16.64 0.66 22.10
N ALA A 412 -16.48 -0.01 20.96
CA ALA A 412 -16.74 0.59 19.66
C ALA A 412 -18.24 0.84 19.45
N MET A 413 -18.59 2.02 18.97
CA MET A 413 -19.97 2.39 18.59
C MET A 413 -20.37 1.79 17.25
N GLY A 414 -19.40 1.52 16.37
CA GLY A 414 -19.61 1.01 15.02
C GLY A 414 -18.33 0.92 14.25
N MET A 415 -18.46 0.75 12.93
CA MET A 415 -17.34 0.85 12.00
C MET A 415 -17.69 1.78 10.83
N GLU A 416 -16.77 2.63 10.46
CA GLU A 416 -16.77 3.34 9.19
C GLU A 416 -16.36 2.37 8.09
N ILE A 417 -17.14 2.28 7.02
CA ILE A 417 -16.91 1.31 5.94
C ILE A 417 -16.02 1.94 4.89
N ASP A 418 -14.89 1.30 4.61
CA ASP A 418 -13.96 1.73 3.56
C ASP A 418 -14.24 0.98 2.24
N LYS A 419 -14.37 -0.37 2.31
CA LYS A 419 -14.46 -1.22 1.10
C LYS A 419 -15.12 -2.57 1.39
N GLU A 420 -15.82 -3.11 0.41
CA GLU A 420 -16.16 -4.54 0.34
C GLU A 420 -14.98 -5.26 -0.37
N ILE A 421 -14.27 -6.12 0.36
CA ILE A 421 -13.07 -6.83 -0.14
C ILE A 421 -13.51 -7.94 -1.09
N VAL A 422 -14.37 -8.83 -0.61
CA VAL A 422 -15.17 -9.79 -1.39
C VAL A 422 -16.60 -9.68 -0.91
N PRO A 423 -17.60 -10.13 -1.66
CA PRO A 423 -19.00 -10.05 -1.22
C PRO A 423 -19.17 -10.53 0.22
N LEU A 424 -19.72 -9.65 1.09
CA LEU A 424 -19.96 -9.88 2.52
C LEU A 424 -18.69 -10.00 3.41
N ALA A 425 -17.52 -9.67 2.90
CA ALA A 425 -16.32 -9.39 3.72
C ALA A 425 -15.99 -7.90 3.58
N VAL A 426 -16.12 -7.16 4.67
CA VAL A 426 -16.10 -5.70 4.66
C VAL A 426 -14.95 -5.19 5.51
N GLY A 427 -14.15 -4.31 4.90
CA GLY A 427 -13.07 -3.57 5.54
C GLY A 427 -13.48 -2.15 5.90
N GLY A 428 -12.94 -1.64 7.00
CA GLY A 428 -13.20 -0.29 7.48
C GLY A 428 -12.41 0.03 8.74
N ARG A 429 -12.91 0.97 9.55
CA ARG A 429 -12.25 1.41 10.79
C ARG A 429 -13.23 1.47 11.95
N LEU A 430 -12.77 1.11 13.13
CA LEU A 430 -13.59 1.22 14.36
C LEU A 430 -13.88 2.68 14.69
N VAL A 431 -15.12 2.95 15.08
CA VAL A 431 -15.60 4.26 15.53
C VAL A 431 -15.92 4.20 17.02
N GLY A 432 -15.31 5.08 17.79
CA GLY A 432 -15.49 5.12 19.25
C GLY A 432 -14.72 4.04 19.99
N GLY A 433 -14.80 4.06 21.32
CA GLY A 433 -14.06 3.16 22.20
C GLY A 433 -12.56 3.43 22.26
N HIS A 434 -11.82 2.53 22.92
CA HIS A 434 -10.37 2.66 23.09
C HIS A 434 -9.55 2.21 21.88
N ALA A 435 -10.21 1.60 20.88
CA ALA A 435 -9.62 1.19 19.59
C ALA A 435 -10.15 2.03 18.40
N ALA A 436 -10.62 3.26 18.65
CA ALA A 436 -11.10 4.16 17.60
C ALA A 436 -10.01 4.38 16.54
N GLY A 437 -10.40 4.36 15.26
CA GLY A 437 -9.49 4.48 14.10
C GLY A 437 -8.75 3.19 13.73
N LEU A 438 -8.82 2.11 14.54
CA LEU A 438 -8.18 0.85 14.21
C LEU A 438 -8.83 0.24 12.95
N PRO A 439 -8.04 -0.11 11.91
CA PRO A 439 -8.53 -0.88 10.78
C PRO A 439 -9.15 -2.20 11.23
N ILE A 440 -10.32 -2.53 10.68
CA ILE A 440 -11.01 -3.80 10.96
C ILE A 440 -11.54 -4.41 9.66
N VAL A 441 -11.45 -5.73 9.57
CA VAL A 441 -12.19 -6.53 8.58
C VAL A 441 -13.15 -7.46 9.30
N THR A 442 -14.39 -7.44 8.85
CA THR A 442 -15.46 -8.31 9.34
C THR A 442 -15.94 -9.25 8.25
N LYS A 443 -16.06 -10.53 8.55
CA LYS A 443 -16.48 -11.55 7.58
C LYS A 443 -17.41 -12.59 8.21
N GLY A 444 -18.42 -13.02 7.46
CA GLY A 444 -19.23 -14.18 7.84
C GLY A 444 -18.47 -15.50 7.71
N GLY A 445 -18.79 -16.50 8.53
CA GLY A 445 -18.08 -17.79 8.54
C GLY A 445 -18.17 -18.59 7.25
N LEU A 446 -19.22 -18.39 6.42
CA LEU A 446 -19.46 -19.09 5.16
C LEU A 446 -19.04 -18.29 3.92
N ILE A 447 -18.36 -17.17 4.10
CA ILE A 447 -18.11 -16.20 3.03
C ILE A 447 -16.76 -16.44 2.36
N GLY A 448 -16.77 -16.34 1.03
CA GLY A 448 -15.58 -16.39 0.19
C GLY A 448 -15.07 -17.81 -0.07
N ASP A 449 -13.85 -17.89 -0.59
CA ASP A 449 -13.09 -19.11 -0.87
C ASP A 449 -11.86 -19.23 0.05
N ALA A 450 -10.98 -20.18 -0.23
CA ALA A 450 -9.77 -20.41 0.57
C ALA A 450 -8.81 -19.21 0.63
N GLY A 451 -8.78 -18.35 -0.42
CA GLY A 451 -7.90 -17.17 -0.50
C GLY A 451 -8.42 -15.95 0.25
N THR A 452 -9.72 -15.93 0.58
CA THR A 452 -10.39 -14.73 1.12
C THR A 452 -9.77 -14.18 2.40
N ALA A 453 -9.31 -15.04 3.33
CA ALA A 453 -8.68 -14.54 4.56
C ALA A 453 -7.30 -13.91 4.27
N VAL A 454 -6.58 -14.38 3.26
CA VAL A 454 -5.33 -13.77 2.79
C VAL A 454 -5.61 -12.36 2.27
N GLU A 455 -6.60 -12.18 1.38
CA GLU A 455 -7.02 -10.87 0.87
C GLU A 455 -7.44 -9.90 1.99
N CYS A 456 -8.15 -10.41 3.01
CA CYS A 456 -8.53 -9.62 4.18
C CYS A 456 -7.31 -9.13 4.99
N LEU A 457 -6.30 -9.98 5.18
CA LEU A 457 -5.07 -9.61 5.88
C LEU A 457 -4.19 -8.66 5.06
N GLU A 458 -4.17 -8.80 3.75
CA GLU A 458 -3.48 -7.87 2.84
C GLU A 458 -4.12 -6.48 2.88
N PHE A 459 -5.45 -6.41 2.83
CA PHE A 459 -6.18 -5.16 3.01
C PHE A 459 -5.82 -4.50 4.35
N LEU A 460 -5.83 -5.26 5.46
CA LEU A 460 -5.44 -4.74 6.78
C LEU A 460 -3.99 -4.28 6.82
N SER A 461 -3.06 -5.04 6.23
CA SER A 461 -1.65 -4.66 6.15
C SER A 461 -1.45 -3.35 5.41
N THR A 462 -2.17 -3.15 4.32
CA THR A 462 -2.14 -1.92 3.52
C THR A 462 -2.75 -0.76 4.28
N THR A 463 -3.96 -0.96 4.83
CA THR A 463 -4.71 0.09 5.55
C THR A 463 -4.04 0.50 6.86
N ALA A 464 -3.33 -0.42 7.52
CA ALA A 464 -2.56 -0.15 8.74
C ALA A 464 -1.35 0.78 8.52
N ARG A 465 -0.80 0.83 7.29
CA ARG A 465 0.27 1.77 6.92
C ARG A 465 -0.25 3.20 6.77
N VAL A 466 -1.54 3.33 6.49
CA VAL A 466 -2.20 4.61 6.27
C VAL A 466 -2.99 4.97 7.53
N ARG A 467 -2.48 5.94 8.31
CA ARG A 467 -3.20 6.42 9.51
C ARG A 467 -4.22 7.49 9.11
N ARG A 468 -5.46 7.32 9.57
CA ARG A 468 -6.43 8.42 9.66
C ARG A 468 -6.54 8.80 11.14
N ASP A 469 -6.18 10.05 11.46
CA ASP A 469 -6.44 10.65 12.79
C ASP A 469 -7.93 10.94 12.95
#